data_cf8fd0492377de117d3c50bd685ca5ab
#
_entry.id   cf8fd0492377de117d3c50bd685ca5ab
#
_cell.length_a   1.000
_cell.length_b   1.000
_cell.length_c   1.000
_cell.angle_alpha   90.00
_cell.angle_beta   90.00
_cell.angle_gamma   90.00
#
_symmetry.space_group_name_H-M   'P 1'
#
loop_
_entity.id
_entity.type
_entity.pdbx_description
1 polymer ?
#
loop_
_entity_poly.entity_id
_entity_poly.type
_entity_poly.pdbx_seq_one_letter_code
_entity_poly.pdbx_strand_id
1 'polypeptide(L)'
;MADGTIEFVVSDHSPCTPQLKHIDSGDLEKAWGGISSLQFGLSIIWTEAIQRGISLQQVTDWMATRPANFAGLQGRKGRIAIGYDADMVVFDDRSHYTIDPTMIRYRHKVTPYEGREVVGVVEQTYLRGQLIFDKDSFPGSASGNPILADNQART
;
A
#
# COMPACT_ATOMS: atom_id res chain seq x y z
N MET A 1 3.23 -9.52 -14.65
CA MET A 1 3.51 -9.96 -13.27
C MET A 1 3.49 -11.48 -13.12
N ALA A 2 2.42 -12.17 -13.50
CA ALA A 2 2.40 -13.64 -13.39
C ALA A 2 3.50 -14.34 -14.20
N ASP A 3 3.90 -13.76 -15.32
CA ASP A 3 4.99 -14.22 -16.19
C ASP A 3 6.40 -13.73 -15.78
N GLY A 4 6.50 -12.96 -14.70
CA GLY A 4 7.77 -12.41 -14.19
C GLY A 4 8.30 -11.16 -14.89
N THR A 5 7.65 -10.66 -15.94
CA THR A 5 8.08 -9.45 -16.67
C THR A 5 8.09 -8.20 -15.78
N ILE A 6 7.12 -8.09 -14.87
CA ILE A 6 7.06 -7.06 -13.82
C ILE A 6 7.21 -7.76 -12.49
N GLU A 7 8.21 -7.38 -11.71
CA GLU A 7 8.61 -8.12 -10.52
C GLU A 7 7.82 -7.75 -9.27
N PHE A 8 7.43 -6.46 -9.08
CA PHE A 8 6.76 -6.01 -7.87
C PHE A 8 5.81 -4.83 -8.13
N VAL A 9 4.99 -4.53 -7.13
CA VAL A 9 4.03 -3.43 -7.12
C VAL A 9 4.43 -2.41 -6.06
N VAL A 10 4.37 -1.13 -6.45
CA VAL A 10 4.47 0.02 -5.54
C VAL A 10 3.31 0.98 -5.80
N SER A 11 2.98 1.81 -4.81
CA SER A 11 1.82 2.70 -4.92
C SER A 11 2.06 3.90 -5.83
N ASP A 12 3.30 4.37 -5.94
CA ASP A 12 3.67 5.65 -6.54
C ASP A 12 2.71 6.79 -6.10
N HIS A 13 2.36 6.78 -4.81
CA HIS A 13 1.36 7.67 -4.22
C HIS A 13 1.75 9.13 -4.40
N SER A 14 1.06 9.83 -5.29
CA SER A 14 1.32 11.21 -5.68
C SER A 14 0.04 12.05 -5.61
N PRO A 15 -0.44 12.39 -4.39
CA PRO A 15 -1.66 13.14 -4.21
C PRO A 15 -1.48 14.64 -4.56
N CYS A 16 -2.57 15.27 -4.99
CA CYS A 16 -2.63 16.70 -5.18
C CYS A 16 -3.98 17.27 -4.71
N THR A 17 -4.12 18.58 -4.74
CA THR A 17 -5.41 19.23 -4.45
C THR A 17 -6.44 18.89 -5.54
N PRO A 18 -7.75 18.84 -5.23
CA PRO A 18 -8.81 18.57 -6.22
C PRO A 18 -8.75 19.50 -7.44
N GLN A 19 -8.40 20.76 -7.23
CA GLN A 19 -8.32 21.79 -8.30
C GLN A 19 -7.30 21.42 -9.39
N LEU A 20 -6.15 20.83 -8.99
CA LEU A 20 -5.12 20.40 -9.94
C LEU A 20 -5.52 19.16 -10.74
N LYS A 21 -6.59 18.47 -10.37
CA LYS A 21 -7.12 17.34 -11.14
C LYS A 21 -8.01 17.77 -12.31
N HIS A 22 -8.44 19.01 -12.34
CA HIS A 22 -9.32 19.54 -13.39
C HIS A 22 -10.54 18.65 -13.67
N ILE A 23 -11.13 18.06 -12.60
CA ILE A 23 -12.24 17.09 -12.70
C ILE A 23 -13.44 17.71 -13.43
N ASP A 24 -13.78 18.96 -13.11
CA ASP A 24 -14.94 19.63 -13.67
C ASP A 24 -14.83 19.88 -15.18
N SER A 25 -13.63 20.14 -15.68
CA SER A 25 -13.38 20.40 -17.11
C SER A 25 -13.02 19.13 -17.89
N GLY A 26 -12.54 18.08 -17.19
CA GLY A 26 -12.01 16.89 -17.84
C GLY A 26 -10.74 17.14 -18.69
N ASP A 27 -10.05 18.27 -18.47
CA ASP A 27 -8.83 18.64 -19.22
C ASP A 27 -7.63 17.81 -18.71
N LEU A 28 -7.42 16.66 -19.34
CA LEU A 28 -6.37 15.73 -18.97
C LEU A 28 -4.96 16.27 -19.26
N GLU A 29 -4.82 17.20 -20.20
CA GLU A 29 -3.53 17.80 -20.53
C GLU A 29 -3.02 18.70 -19.39
N LYS A 30 -3.90 19.43 -18.73
CA LYS A 30 -3.60 20.28 -17.59
C LYS A 30 -3.67 19.56 -16.24
N ALA A 31 -4.31 18.41 -16.19
CA ALA A 31 -4.51 17.68 -14.95
C ALA A 31 -3.20 17.15 -14.37
N TRP A 32 -3.04 17.27 -13.06
CA TRP A 32 -1.92 16.63 -12.35
C TRP A 32 -1.96 15.12 -12.54
N GLY A 33 -0.90 14.51 -13.08
CA GLY A 33 -0.83 13.11 -13.47
C GLY A 33 -0.73 12.11 -12.32
N GLY A 34 -0.37 12.54 -11.10
CA GLY A 34 -0.18 11.65 -9.96
C GLY A 34 -1.47 10.97 -9.47
N ILE A 35 -1.33 9.81 -8.86
CA ILE A 35 -2.44 8.98 -8.34
C ILE A 35 -2.39 8.89 -6.82
N SER A 36 -3.54 9.09 -6.16
CA SER A 36 -3.72 8.91 -4.72
C SER A 36 -4.21 7.49 -4.45
N SER A 37 -3.31 6.57 -4.09
CA SER A 37 -3.58 5.12 -4.05
C SER A 37 -3.10 4.39 -2.78
N LEU A 38 -2.19 4.97 -1.99
CA LEU A 38 -1.43 4.27 -0.94
C LEU A 38 -2.32 3.44 0.01
N GLN A 39 -3.39 4.04 0.52
CA GLN A 39 -4.27 3.42 1.53
C GLN A 39 -4.98 2.18 1.01
N PHE A 40 -5.35 2.16 -0.28
CA PHE A 40 -6.19 1.13 -0.88
C PHE A 40 -5.41 0.09 -1.68
N GLY A 41 -4.09 0.24 -1.77
CA GLY A 41 -3.26 -0.55 -2.67
C GLY A 41 -3.41 -2.06 -2.49
N LEU A 42 -3.41 -2.56 -1.25
CA LEU A 42 -3.55 -4.00 -0.98
C LEU A 42 -4.91 -4.52 -1.45
N SER A 43 -6.02 -3.86 -1.06
CA SER A 43 -7.37 -4.29 -1.44
C SER A 43 -7.60 -4.22 -2.95
N ILE A 44 -7.09 -3.18 -3.63
CA ILE A 44 -7.19 -3.05 -5.09
C ILE A 44 -6.45 -4.18 -5.80
N ILE A 45 -5.21 -4.46 -5.41
CA ILE A 45 -4.40 -5.52 -6.02
C ILE A 45 -4.98 -6.89 -5.70
N TRP A 46 -5.47 -7.11 -4.48
CA TRP A 46 -6.11 -8.36 -4.09
C TRP A 46 -7.39 -8.62 -4.89
N THR A 47 -8.24 -7.61 -5.06
CA THR A 47 -9.46 -7.70 -5.88
C THR A 47 -9.17 -8.21 -7.29
N GLU A 48 -8.15 -7.65 -7.93
CA GLU A 48 -7.73 -8.05 -9.26
C GLU A 48 -7.05 -9.43 -9.27
N ALA A 49 -6.32 -9.76 -8.22
CA ALA A 49 -5.62 -11.03 -8.07
C ALA A 49 -6.59 -12.21 -7.98
N ILE A 50 -7.66 -12.10 -7.16
CA ILE A 50 -8.69 -13.14 -7.01
C ILE A 50 -9.29 -13.49 -8.37
N GLN A 51 -9.68 -12.50 -9.16
CA GLN A 51 -10.30 -12.71 -10.47
C GLN A 51 -9.40 -13.47 -11.44
N ARG A 52 -8.10 -13.45 -11.21
CA ARG A 52 -7.08 -14.11 -12.04
C ARG A 52 -6.54 -15.40 -11.43
N GLY A 53 -7.11 -15.87 -10.31
CA GLY A 53 -6.65 -17.06 -9.60
C GLY A 53 -5.25 -16.93 -8.97
N ILE A 54 -4.83 -15.70 -8.68
CA ILE A 54 -3.54 -15.39 -8.04
C ILE A 54 -3.72 -15.47 -6.53
N SER A 55 -2.81 -16.17 -5.86
CA SER A 55 -2.88 -16.37 -4.41
C SER A 55 -2.47 -15.11 -3.62
N LEU A 56 -2.98 -14.98 -2.38
CA LEU A 56 -2.57 -13.92 -1.46
C LEU A 56 -1.05 -13.97 -1.16
N GLN A 57 -0.48 -15.18 -1.11
CA GLN A 57 0.97 -15.36 -0.96
C GLN A 57 1.75 -14.69 -2.10
N GLN A 58 1.26 -14.79 -3.32
CA GLN A 58 1.88 -14.17 -4.49
C GLN A 58 1.74 -12.65 -4.47
N VAL A 59 0.58 -12.13 -4.03
CA VAL A 59 0.38 -10.69 -3.82
C VAL A 59 1.33 -10.17 -2.73
N THR A 60 1.49 -10.90 -1.63
CA THR A 60 2.43 -10.56 -0.56
C THR A 60 3.88 -10.54 -1.06
N ASP A 61 4.26 -11.47 -1.92
CA ASP A 61 5.59 -11.48 -2.54
C ASP A 61 5.80 -10.20 -3.38
N TRP A 62 4.83 -9.81 -4.19
CA TRP A 62 4.91 -8.62 -5.03
C TRP A 62 4.90 -7.30 -4.26
N MET A 63 4.19 -7.22 -3.13
CA MET A 63 3.99 -5.98 -2.38
C MET A 63 4.89 -5.82 -1.15
N ALA A 64 5.52 -6.89 -0.69
CA ALA A 64 6.37 -6.86 0.51
C ALA A 64 7.76 -7.44 0.26
N THR A 65 7.87 -8.73 -0.12
CA THR A 65 9.16 -9.42 -0.22
C THR A 65 10.07 -8.81 -1.30
N ARG A 66 9.55 -8.66 -2.51
CA ARG A 66 10.34 -8.13 -3.64
C ARG A 66 10.69 -6.65 -3.50
N PRO A 67 9.79 -5.75 -3.08
CA PRO A 67 10.17 -4.38 -2.76
C PRO A 67 11.24 -4.28 -1.68
N ALA A 68 11.17 -5.11 -0.62
CA ALA A 68 12.19 -5.14 0.42
C ALA A 68 13.55 -5.59 -0.13
N ASN A 69 13.58 -6.61 -0.99
CA ASN A 69 14.80 -7.07 -1.65
C ASN A 69 15.39 -5.98 -2.57
N PHE A 70 14.55 -5.33 -3.36
CA PHE A 70 14.95 -4.24 -4.24
C PHE A 70 15.56 -3.06 -3.46
N ALA A 71 14.98 -2.75 -2.30
CA ALA A 71 15.47 -1.69 -1.40
C ALA A 71 16.71 -2.09 -0.56
N GLY A 72 17.23 -3.31 -0.71
CA GLY A 72 18.35 -3.80 0.08
C GLY A 72 18.01 -4.11 1.54
N LEU A 73 16.73 -4.36 1.84
CA LEU A 73 16.21 -4.62 3.19
C LEU A 73 15.95 -6.11 3.46
N GLN A 74 16.45 -7.01 2.60
CA GLN A 74 16.39 -8.45 2.82
C GLN A 74 17.08 -8.81 4.14
N GLY A 75 16.49 -9.76 4.88
CA GLY A 75 16.97 -10.11 6.23
C GLY A 75 16.40 -9.24 7.35
N ARG A 76 15.69 -8.15 7.00
CA ARG A 76 15.08 -7.24 7.98
C ARG A 76 13.59 -6.97 7.73
N LYS A 77 13.19 -6.81 6.48
CA LYS A 77 11.83 -6.44 6.06
C LYS A 77 11.29 -7.41 5.00
N GLY A 78 9.96 -7.38 4.79
CA GLY A 78 9.30 -8.06 3.69
C GLY A 78 8.88 -9.50 3.96
N ARG A 79 9.11 -10.02 5.17
CA ARG A 79 8.72 -11.38 5.59
C ARG A 79 8.37 -11.43 7.07
N ILE A 80 7.52 -12.38 7.44
CA ILE A 80 7.32 -12.80 8.82
C ILE A 80 8.30 -13.96 9.07
N ALA A 81 9.44 -13.68 9.72
CA ALA A 81 10.47 -14.66 10.03
C ALA A 81 11.27 -14.22 11.27
N ILE A 82 11.93 -15.18 11.92
CA ILE A 82 12.79 -14.90 13.07
C ILE A 82 13.93 -13.96 12.65
N GLY A 83 14.15 -12.89 13.41
CA GLY A 83 15.16 -11.87 13.13
C GLY A 83 14.68 -10.71 12.24
N TYR A 84 13.47 -10.80 11.69
CA TYR A 84 12.85 -9.69 10.94
C TYR A 84 12.09 -8.73 11.87
N ASP A 85 11.98 -7.48 11.44
CA ASP A 85 11.08 -6.52 12.10
C ASP A 85 9.64 -7.05 12.03
N ALA A 86 8.92 -6.99 13.16
CA ALA A 86 7.54 -7.44 13.24
C ALA A 86 6.58 -6.40 12.63
N ASP A 87 6.74 -6.15 11.33
CA ASP A 87 5.85 -5.33 10.53
C ASP A 87 4.80 -6.24 9.90
N MET A 88 3.55 -6.11 10.33
CA MET A 88 2.50 -7.06 9.99
C MET A 88 1.19 -6.35 9.71
N VAL A 89 0.38 -6.98 8.86
CA VAL A 89 -1.00 -6.58 8.58
C VAL A 89 -1.91 -7.75 8.91
N VAL A 90 -2.99 -7.49 9.66
CA VAL A 90 -4.12 -8.40 9.79
C VAL A 90 -5.11 -8.03 8.70
N PHE A 91 -5.39 -8.97 7.81
CA PHE A 91 -6.13 -8.74 6.59
C PHE A 91 -7.26 -9.76 6.45
N ASP A 92 -8.50 -9.27 6.42
CA ASP A 92 -9.66 -10.10 6.06
C ASP A 92 -9.76 -10.16 4.54
N ASP A 93 -9.36 -11.27 3.96
CA ASP A 93 -9.28 -11.50 2.53
C ASP A 93 -10.63 -11.74 1.83
N ARG A 94 -11.72 -11.74 2.59
CA ARG A 94 -13.07 -12.06 2.10
C ARG A 94 -14.06 -10.90 2.19
N SER A 95 -13.90 -10.02 3.15
CA SER A 95 -14.79 -8.87 3.33
C SER A 95 -14.71 -7.90 2.16
N HIS A 96 -15.82 -7.28 1.85
CA HIS A 96 -15.98 -6.32 0.75
C HIS A 96 -16.28 -4.94 1.30
N TYR A 97 -15.84 -3.91 0.58
CA TYR A 97 -16.26 -2.54 0.82
C TYR A 97 -16.19 -1.71 -0.45
N THR A 98 -16.96 -0.62 -0.48
CA THR A 98 -16.86 0.39 -1.54
C THR A 98 -15.96 1.52 -1.08
N ILE A 99 -15.01 1.91 -1.90
CA ILE A 99 -14.11 3.04 -1.59
C ILE A 99 -14.89 4.34 -1.60
N ASP A 100 -14.95 5.00 -0.46
CA ASP A 100 -15.63 6.27 -0.25
C ASP A 100 -14.64 7.36 0.20
N PRO A 101 -14.78 8.62 -0.25
CA PRO A 101 -13.90 9.73 0.15
C PRO A 101 -13.78 9.93 1.66
N THR A 102 -14.82 9.60 2.44
CA THR A 102 -14.82 9.73 3.91
C THR A 102 -13.84 8.77 4.59
N MET A 103 -13.52 7.65 3.93
CA MET A 103 -12.56 6.65 4.41
C MET A 103 -11.11 7.10 4.22
N ILE A 104 -10.85 8.08 3.35
CA ILE A 104 -9.50 8.51 3.00
C ILE A 104 -8.81 9.16 4.20
N ARG A 105 -7.61 8.70 4.55
CA ARG A 105 -6.83 9.18 5.70
C ARG A 105 -5.74 10.19 5.33
N TYR A 106 -5.36 10.30 4.05
CA TYR A 106 -4.43 11.33 3.60
C TYR A 106 -5.11 12.69 3.38
N ARG A 107 -4.29 13.74 3.22
CA ARG A 107 -4.71 15.15 3.25
C ARG A 107 -5.82 15.51 2.26
N HIS A 108 -5.68 15.08 1.01
CA HIS A 108 -6.63 15.41 -0.07
C HIS A 108 -7.55 14.21 -0.33
N LYS A 109 -8.84 14.39 -0.11
CA LYS A 109 -9.86 13.32 -0.16
C LYS A 109 -10.28 13.00 -1.60
N VAL A 110 -9.31 12.78 -2.48
CA VAL A 110 -9.51 12.47 -3.90
C VAL A 110 -8.72 11.22 -4.26
N THR A 111 -9.38 10.28 -4.90
CA THR A 111 -8.76 9.06 -5.43
C THR A 111 -9.48 8.65 -6.73
N PRO A 112 -8.78 8.09 -7.73
CA PRO A 112 -9.42 7.54 -8.93
C PRO A 112 -10.20 6.24 -8.65
N TYR A 113 -10.12 5.73 -7.45
CA TYR A 113 -10.78 4.48 -7.03
C TYR A 113 -12.11 4.72 -6.29
N GLU A 114 -12.56 5.97 -6.15
CA GLU A 114 -13.85 6.29 -5.55
C GLU A 114 -15.00 5.55 -6.24
N GLY A 115 -15.91 4.99 -5.44
CA GLY A 115 -17.04 4.20 -5.90
C GLY A 115 -16.70 2.77 -6.33
N ARG A 116 -15.42 2.39 -6.32
CA ARG A 116 -15.01 1.02 -6.66
C ARG A 116 -15.27 0.07 -5.49
N GLU A 117 -15.96 -1.02 -5.77
CA GLU A 117 -16.06 -2.15 -4.85
C GLU A 117 -14.76 -2.96 -4.87
N VAL A 118 -14.24 -3.26 -3.69
CA VAL A 118 -13.00 -4.01 -3.51
C VAL A 118 -13.17 -5.12 -2.47
N VAL A 119 -12.38 -6.16 -2.62
CA VAL A 119 -12.27 -7.28 -1.68
C VAL A 119 -11.02 -7.12 -0.84
N GLY A 120 -11.17 -7.45 0.44
CA GLY A 120 -10.07 -7.44 1.39
C GLY A 120 -10.01 -6.17 2.23
N VAL A 121 -10.09 -6.34 3.53
CA VAL A 121 -10.08 -5.26 4.53
C VAL A 121 -8.85 -5.38 5.42
N VAL A 122 -8.11 -4.29 5.55
CA VAL A 122 -7.03 -4.19 6.54
C VAL A 122 -7.69 -3.93 7.90
N GLU A 123 -7.62 -4.90 8.78
CA GLU A 123 -8.14 -4.82 10.15
C GLU A 123 -7.16 -4.15 11.08
N GLN A 124 -5.89 -4.56 11.05
CA GLN A 124 -4.86 -4.03 11.91
C GLN A 124 -3.51 -3.93 11.19
N THR A 125 -2.71 -2.97 11.60
CA THR A 125 -1.32 -2.82 11.13
C THR A 125 -0.38 -2.68 12.33
N TYR A 126 0.70 -3.44 12.28
CA TYR A 126 1.76 -3.43 13.28
C TYR A 126 3.07 -2.93 12.68
N LEU A 127 3.76 -2.06 13.38
CA LEU A 127 5.10 -1.59 13.06
C LEU A 127 6.04 -2.01 14.19
N ARG A 128 6.98 -2.89 13.90
CA ARG A 128 7.91 -3.48 14.89
C ARG A 128 7.19 -4.00 16.13
N GLY A 129 6.06 -4.69 15.92
CA GLY A 129 5.23 -5.26 16.98
C GLY A 129 4.31 -4.28 17.71
N GLN A 130 4.36 -2.99 17.40
CA GLN A 130 3.42 -2.00 17.93
C GLN A 130 2.21 -1.86 17.03
N LEU A 131 1.02 -1.93 17.60
CA LEU A 131 -0.23 -1.65 16.90
C LEU A 131 -0.29 -0.17 16.53
N ILE A 132 -0.31 0.15 15.25
CA ILE A 132 -0.35 1.53 14.72
C ILE A 132 -1.65 1.86 14.00
N PHE A 133 -2.43 0.86 13.64
CA PHE A 133 -3.76 1.01 13.05
C PHE A 133 -4.65 -0.13 13.54
N ASP A 134 -5.87 0.19 13.95
CA ASP A 134 -6.90 -0.75 14.38
C ASP A 134 -8.26 -0.30 13.81
N LYS A 135 -8.72 -0.98 12.78
CA LYS A 135 -9.95 -0.69 12.01
C LYS A 135 -9.99 0.77 11.53
N ASP A 136 -10.55 1.67 12.29
CA ASP A 136 -10.69 3.08 11.92
C ASP A 136 -9.85 4.03 12.80
N SER A 137 -9.04 3.51 13.71
CA SER A 137 -8.27 4.27 14.68
C SER A 137 -6.76 4.13 14.49
N PHE A 138 -6.03 5.15 14.92
CA PHE A 138 -4.57 5.16 14.98
C PHE A 138 -4.16 5.24 16.45
N PRO A 139 -3.99 4.09 17.15
CA PRO A 139 -3.58 4.09 18.54
C PRO A 139 -2.14 4.58 18.70
N GLY A 140 -1.92 5.44 19.70
CA GLY A 140 -0.58 5.95 20.04
C GLY A 140 -0.11 7.10 19.15
N SER A 141 1.19 7.41 19.27
CA SER A 141 1.87 8.44 18.49
C SER A 141 2.66 7.84 17.31
N ALA A 142 2.99 8.66 16.34
CA ALA A 142 3.82 8.25 15.21
C ALA A 142 5.18 7.71 15.69
N SER A 143 5.52 6.46 15.36
CA SER A 143 6.71 5.75 15.82
C SER A 143 7.62 5.27 14.67
N GLY A 144 7.38 5.79 13.46
CA GLY A 144 8.21 5.49 12.29
C GLY A 144 9.63 6.04 12.44
N ASN A 145 10.64 5.24 12.07
CA ASN A 145 12.04 5.67 12.00
C ASN A 145 12.54 5.54 10.56
N PRO A 146 13.33 6.50 10.06
CA PRO A 146 13.95 6.37 8.76
C PRO A 146 14.94 5.19 8.77
N ILE A 147 14.97 4.45 7.67
CA ILE A 147 15.97 3.42 7.42
C ILE A 147 16.94 4.02 6.41
N LEU A 148 18.13 4.30 6.88
CA LEU A 148 19.21 4.85 6.04
C LEU A 148 20.13 3.72 5.59
N ALA A 149 20.74 3.87 4.42
CA ALA A 149 21.79 2.96 3.98
C ALA A 149 22.99 3.07 4.91
N ASP A 150 23.52 1.94 5.36
CA ASP A 150 24.76 1.93 6.12
C ASP A 150 25.92 2.39 5.23
N ASN A 151 26.57 3.49 5.60
CA ASN A 151 27.74 4.02 4.87
C ASN A 151 28.99 3.11 4.91
N GLN A 152 28.90 1.90 5.46
CA GLN A 152 30.00 0.97 5.66
C GLN A 152 30.33 0.10 4.41
N ALA A 153 29.60 0.20 3.33
CA ALA A 153 29.76 -0.67 2.14
C ALA A 153 30.46 0.03 0.94
N ARG A 154 31.29 1.03 1.18
CA ARG A 154 32.15 1.65 0.15
C ARG A 154 33.59 1.74 0.62
N THR A 155 34.21 0.56 0.84
CA THR A 155 35.68 0.41 0.88
C THR A 155 36.09 -0.68 -0.09
#